data_af92c1f01180d1a788d98ccc22d8b422
#
_entry.id   af92c1f01180d1a788d98ccc22d8b422
#
_cell.length_a   1.000
_cell.length_b   1.000
_cell.length_c   1.000
_cell.angle_alpha   90.00
_cell.angle_beta   90.00
_cell.angle_gamma   90.00
#
_symmetry.space_group_name_H-M   'P 1'
#
loop_
_entity.id
_entity.type
_entity.pdbx_description
1 polymer ?
#
loop_
_entity_poly.entity_id
_entity_poly.type
_entity_poly.pdbx_seq_one_letter_code
_entity_poly.pdbx_strand_id
1 'polypeptide(L)'
;MSGVGIAGVADVGALYTNPAGLGYLRQSQVVGSFHVLSVQDDARYEPAALEGQEPSISTNLQTVTDYGLGNAGLAYKIPTRRGALVLAGGISQTATFERTLDYTGESRANSITDTFLPFVGNYQVGSGGSLAFDFDTPRRAFEAGAIEFIQERFDNGEYPFIQAVAPTTLVQQSDEVIEEGRLTEANFGGAVEAAQGVMAGASLNISFGTYRFSRLYQEVDILNENTPDLYEVAVDGGFVRGFDQLDVRETITSDLVGVNFRVGLAADLNSAVRAGVVIESPTWYSVDETFGTRVTTFFDEGASLSAGQTGANEFDYSVRSPWRIGGGAQLELGSLRVMGDLEFVDWTQLRLTADGIRFDEASERIRDFKPVVNSRFGAEYRFDALTVRGGFAYQPDPRDVEIQLPDGETTDRSQTYYSAGFSYRFDAQFRVDFGWSQQQFDDQYRPYSSVTVAGENVDIVAPYVDEDITRNRFLLGVSYFF
;
A
#
# COMPACT_ATOMS: atom_id res chain seq x y z
N MET A 1 9.02 -19.05 -8.00
CA MET A 1 9.55 -19.60 -6.73
C MET A 1 9.49 -18.54 -5.61
N SER A 2 8.43 -17.75 -5.58
CA SER A 2 8.12 -16.75 -4.53
C SER A 2 9.31 -15.89 -4.06
N GLY A 3 10.21 -15.53 -4.98
CA GLY A 3 11.36 -14.67 -4.70
C GLY A 3 12.56 -15.34 -4.02
N VAL A 4 12.55 -16.65 -3.77
CA VAL A 4 13.72 -17.35 -3.24
C VAL A 4 14.89 -17.30 -4.24
N GLY A 5 16.10 -16.95 -3.78
CA GLY A 5 17.22 -16.85 -4.72
C GLY A 5 18.54 -16.30 -4.19
N ILE A 6 18.67 -16.04 -2.89
CA ILE A 6 19.89 -15.43 -2.31
C ILE A 6 21.14 -16.28 -2.61
N ALA A 7 21.01 -17.60 -2.57
CA ALA A 7 22.11 -18.51 -2.91
C ALA A 7 22.01 -19.10 -4.32
N GLY A 8 20.83 -19.06 -4.96
CA GLY A 8 20.53 -19.93 -6.11
C GLY A 8 20.45 -19.26 -7.48
N VAL A 9 20.15 -17.98 -7.56
CA VAL A 9 19.95 -17.27 -8.83
C VAL A 9 21.30 -17.04 -9.52
N ALA A 10 21.40 -17.48 -10.77
CA ALA A 10 22.61 -17.37 -11.60
C ALA A 10 22.23 -16.81 -12.99
N ASP A 11 21.45 -15.75 -13.02
CA ASP A 11 21.03 -15.01 -14.21
C ASP A 11 20.86 -13.51 -13.86
N VAL A 12 20.30 -12.69 -14.79
CA VAL A 12 20.04 -11.24 -14.56
C VAL A 12 19.21 -11.01 -13.30
N GLY A 13 18.36 -11.96 -12.89
CA GLY A 13 17.58 -11.88 -11.66
C GLY A 13 18.40 -11.76 -10.38
N ALA A 14 19.69 -12.12 -10.43
CA ALA A 14 20.61 -11.91 -9.32
C ALA A 14 20.80 -10.43 -8.95
N LEU A 15 20.61 -9.48 -9.88
CA LEU A 15 20.62 -8.05 -9.59
C LEU A 15 19.57 -7.67 -8.54
N TYR A 16 18.45 -8.38 -8.53
CA TYR A 16 17.29 -8.09 -7.67
C TYR A 16 17.29 -8.86 -6.35
N THR A 17 18.10 -9.93 -6.27
CA THR A 17 18.19 -10.81 -5.09
C THR A 17 19.53 -10.70 -4.39
N ASN A 18 20.57 -11.29 -4.99
CA ASN A 18 21.95 -11.24 -4.50
C ASN A 18 22.90 -11.06 -5.70
N PRO A 19 23.51 -9.87 -5.89
CA PRO A 19 24.35 -9.59 -7.07
C PRO A 19 25.56 -10.53 -7.20
N ALA A 20 26.02 -11.18 -6.11
CA ALA A 20 27.07 -12.21 -6.18
C ALA A 20 26.68 -13.41 -7.08
N GLY A 21 25.37 -13.70 -7.20
CA GLY A 21 24.85 -14.74 -8.07
C GLY A 21 25.22 -14.58 -9.56
N LEU A 22 25.43 -13.33 -10.01
CA LEU A 22 25.94 -13.05 -11.37
C LEU A 22 27.28 -13.76 -11.64
N GLY A 23 28.13 -13.94 -10.63
CA GLY A 23 29.41 -14.61 -10.77
C GLY A 23 29.30 -16.07 -11.25
N TYR A 24 28.18 -16.73 -11.06
CA TYR A 24 27.88 -18.07 -11.53
C TYR A 24 27.32 -18.13 -12.96
N LEU A 25 27.18 -16.99 -13.63
CA LEU A 25 26.68 -16.91 -14.99
C LEU A 25 27.61 -17.70 -15.94
N ARG A 26 27.03 -18.59 -16.74
CA ARG A 26 27.80 -19.41 -17.69
C ARG A 26 28.01 -18.72 -19.04
N GLN A 27 27.00 -17.96 -19.50
CA GLN A 27 26.98 -17.26 -20.78
C GLN A 27 26.39 -15.87 -20.56
N SER A 28 26.75 -14.91 -21.39
CA SER A 28 26.08 -13.63 -21.47
C SER A 28 24.63 -13.83 -21.86
N GLN A 29 23.72 -12.95 -21.38
CA GLN A 29 22.30 -13.10 -21.67
C GLN A 29 21.56 -11.76 -21.69
N VAL A 30 20.53 -11.71 -22.51
CA VAL A 30 19.48 -10.69 -22.49
C VAL A 30 18.18 -11.37 -22.05
N VAL A 31 17.45 -10.73 -21.17
CA VAL A 31 16.14 -11.20 -20.69
C VAL A 31 15.09 -10.14 -20.81
N GLY A 32 13.85 -10.53 -21.03
CA GLY A 32 12.68 -9.67 -20.96
C GLY A 32 11.47 -10.46 -20.53
N SER A 33 10.59 -9.86 -19.74
CA SER A 33 9.34 -10.48 -19.34
C SER A 33 8.21 -9.47 -19.32
N PHE A 34 7.02 -9.99 -19.54
CA PHE A 34 5.75 -9.28 -19.44
C PHE A 34 4.88 -9.97 -18.41
N HIS A 35 4.07 -9.21 -17.68
CA HIS A 35 3.14 -9.79 -16.71
C HIS A 35 1.71 -9.26 -16.89
N VAL A 36 0.78 -10.06 -16.39
CA VAL A 36 -0.62 -9.72 -16.15
C VAL A 36 -0.85 -9.90 -14.65
N LEU A 37 -1.38 -8.87 -14.00
CA LEU A 37 -1.78 -8.91 -12.61
C LEU A 37 -3.30 -8.80 -12.52
N SER A 38 -3.93 -9.66 -11.72
CA SER A 38 -5.32 -9.54 -11.32
C SER A 38 -5.36 -9.39 -9.81
N VAL A 39 -5.97 -8.32 -9.34
CA VAL A 39 -6.20 -8.05 -7.92
C VAL A 39 -7.68 -8.22 -7.65
N GLN A 40 -8.01 -9.06 -6.69
CA GLN A 40 -9.36 -9.28 -6.18
C GLN A 40 -9.40 -8.79 -4.74
N ASP A 41 -10.40 -7.97 -4.44
CA ASP A 41 -10.67 -7.43 -3.12
C ASP A 41 -12.11 -7.79 -2.74
N ASP A 42 -12.27 -8.59 -1.70
CA ASP A 42 -13.56 -8.97 -1.14
C ASP A 42 -13.79 -8.16 0.13
N ALA A 43 -14.55 -7.07 -0.01
CA ALA A 43 -14.78 -6.08 1.02
C ALA A 43 -16.07 -6.37 1.79
N ARG A 44 -15.99 -6.41 3.12
CA ARG A 44 -17.13 -6.62 4.02
C ARG A 44 -17.28 -5.43 4.96
N TYR A 45 -18.33 -4.64 4.74
CA TYR A 45 -18.67 -3.50 5.59
C TYR A 45 -19.28 -3.95 6.90
N GLU A 46 -18.72 -3.46 8.01
CA GLU A 46 -19.17 -3.69 9.39
C GLU A 46 -19.55 -2.34 10.03
N PRO A 47 -20.86 -2.01 10.12
CA PRO A 47 -21.28 -0.79 10.78
C PRO A 47 -21.03 -0.88 12.28
N ALA A 48 -20.87 0.27 12.92
CA ALA A 48 -20.87 0.33 14.37
C ALA A 48 -22.22 -0.17 14.92
N ALA A 49 -22.15 -1.03 15.91
CA ALA A 49 -23.34 -1.61 16.52
C ALA A 49 -24.08 -0.59 17.41
N LEU A 50 -25.39 -0.44 17.18
CA LEU A 50 -26.29 0.17 18.13
C LEU A 50 -26.93 -0.94 19.00
N GLU A 51 -27.06 -0.69 20.30
CA GLU A 51 -27.65 -1.65 21.21
C GLU A 51 -29.07 -2.04 20.78
N GLY A 52 -29.29 -3.31 20.46
CA GLY A 52 -30.58 -3.86 20.04
C GLY A 52 -30.91 -3.77 18.54
N GLN A 53 -29.95 -3.42 17.69
CA GLN A 53 -30.08 -3.47 16.22
C GLN A 53 -29.08 -4.49 15.65
N GLU A 54 -29.54 -5.28 14.68
CA GLU A 54 -28.66 -6.14 13.91
C GLU A 54 -27.93 -5.27 12.85
N PRO A 55 -26.62 -5.39 12.73
CA PRO A 55 -25.84 -4.63 11.75
C PRO A 55 -26.20 -5.01 10.31
N SER A 56 -26.26 -4.03 9.42
CA SER A 56 -26.45 -4.26 7.98
C SER A 56 -25.07 -4.54 7.35
N ILE A 57 -24.70 -5.81 7.26
CA ILE A 57 -23.45 -6.24 6.65
C ILE A 57 -23.62 -6.33 5.14
N SER A 58 -22.75 -5.69 4.37
CA SER A 58 -22.69 -5.85 2.92
C SER A 58 -21.33 -6.38 2.50
N THR A 59 -21.32 -7.22 1.46
CA THR A 59 -20.10 -7.76 0.87
C THR A 59 -20.04 -7.36 -0.59
N ASN A 60 -18.90 -6.84 -1.04
CA ASN A 60 -18.68 -6.47 -2.43
C ASN A 60 -17.32 -7.00 -2.92
N LEU A 61 -17.31 -7.68 -4.07
CA LEU A 61 -16.11 -8.22 -4.70
C LEU A 61 -15.72 -7.36 -5.89
N GLN A 62 -14.55 -6.75 -5.81
CA GLN A 62 -13.95 -5.99 -6.89
C GLN A 62 -12.79 -6.75 -7.54
N THR A 63 -12.58 -6.54 -8.84
CA THR A 63 -11.46 -7.13 -9.57
C THR A 63 -10.85 -6.11 -10.53
N VAL A 64 -9.58 -5.84 -10.32
CA VAL A 64 -8.76 -4.98 -11.19
C VAL A 64 -7.72 -5.79 -11.92
N THR A 65 -7.43 -5.44 -13.18
CA THR A 65 -6.39 -6.10 -13.99
C THR A 65 -5.39 -5.09 -14.51
N ASP A 66 -4.10 -5.29 -14.22
CA ASP A 66 -2.97 -4.48 -14.73
C ASP A 66 -2.07 -5.31 -15.63
N TYR A 67 -1.40 -4.64 -16.57
CA TYR A 67 -0.46 -5.21 -17.52
C TYR A 67 0.83 -4.42 -17.49
N GLY A 68 1.96 -5.11 -17.50
CA GLY A 68 3.23 -4.39 -17.44
C GLY A 68 4.44 -5.20 -17.85
N LEU A 69 5.54 -4.46 -18.00
CA LEU A 69 6.87 -5.04 -18.11
C LEU A 69 7.24 -5.64 -16.75
N GLY A 70 7.49 -6.93 -16.68
CA GLY A 70 7.95 -7.58 -15.46
C GLY A 70 9.41 -7.20 -15.16
N ASN A 71 10.30 -7.53 -16.11
CA ASN A 71 11.68 -7.09 -16.10
C ASN A 71 12.29 -7.09 -17.52
N ALA A 72 13.38 -6.35 -17.69
CA ALA A 72 14.25 -6.44 -18.86
C ALA A 72 15.68 -6.20 -18.40
N GLY A 73 16.64 -6.94 -18.98
CA GLY A 73 18.03 -6.76 -18.57
C GLY A 73 19.05 -7.53 -19.41
N LEU A 74 20.28 -7.10 -19.23
CA LEU A 74 21.48 -7.66 -19.87
C LEU A 74 22.49 -8.04 -18.79
N ALA A 75 23.07 -9.23 -18.88
CA ALA A 75 24.28 -9.60 -18.15
C ALA A 75 25.37 -10.03 -19.13
N TYR A 76 26.50 -9.38 -19.03
CA TYR A 76 27.66 -9.64 -19.89
C TYR A 76 28.81 -10.26 -19.10
N LYS A 77 29.15 -11.49 -19.45
CA LYS A 77 30.29 -12.19 -18.87
C LYS A 77 31.57 -11.81 -19.60
N ILE A 78 32.45 -11.10 -18.91
CA ILE A 78 33.72 -10.65 -19.44
C ILE A 78 34.70 -11.87 -19.49
N PRO A 79 35.31 -12.17 -20.63
CA PRO A 79 36.30 -13.20 -20.70
C PRO A 79 37.51 -12.91 -19.81
N THR A 80 37.77 -13.78 -18.83
CA THR A 80 38.87 -13.66 -17.87
C THR A 80 39.83 -14.86 -18.00
N ARG A 81 41.09 -14.63 -17.68
CA ARG A 81 42.07 -15.73 -17.65
C ARG A 81 41.87 -16.63 -16.42
N ARG A 82 41.29 -16.09 -15.36
CA ARG A 82 41.06 -16.78 -14.09
C ARG A 82 39.86 -16.17 -13.38
N GLY A 83 39.01 -17.02 -12.83
CA GLY A 83 37.81 -16.62 -12.14
C GLY A 83 36.69 -16.11 -13.07
N ALA A 84 35.70 -15.41 -12.51
CA ALA A 84 34.56 -14.82 -13.22
C ALA A 84 34.53 -13.30 -12.99
N LEU A 85 34.12 -12.56 -14.04
CA LEU A 85 33.78 -11.15 -13.97
C LEU A 85 32.53 -10.94 -14.82
N VAL A 86 31.50 -10.42 -14.24
CA VAL A 86 30.20 -10.16 -14.90
C VAL A 86 29.76 -8.73 -14.60
N LEU A 87 29.31 -8.02 -15.61
CA LEU A 87 28.60 -6.75 -15.49
C LEU A 87 27.15 -6.96 -15.95
N ALA A 88 26.23 -6.33 -15.28
CA ALA A 88 24.80 -6.44 -15.59
C ALA A 88 24.07 -5.13 -15.36
N GLY A 89 22.99 -4.93 -16.10
CA GLY A 89 22.06 -3.85 -15.91
C GLY A 89 20.66 -4.27 -16.34
N GLY A 90 19.65 -3.70 -15.72
CA GLY A 90 18.27 -4.01 -16.04
C GLY A 90 17.28 -3.11 -15.34
N ILE A 91 16.03 -3.30 -15.68
CA ILE A 91 14.88 -2.67 -15.03
C ILE A 91 13.90 -3.74 -14.60
N SER A 92 13.24 -3.54 -13.47
CA SER A 92 12.16 -4.43 -13.00
C SER A 92 11.08 -3.63 -12.28
N GLN A 93 9.84 -4.06 -12.42
CA GLN A 93 8.76 -3.57 -11.59
C GLN A 93 8.85 -4.24 -10.22
N THR A 94 9.04 -3.43 -9.17
CA THR A 94 9.23 -3.91 -7.79
C THR A 94 7.96 -3.89 -6.97
N ALA A 95 7.03 -2.95 -7.28
CA ALA A 95 5.72 -2.89 -6.65
C ALA A 95 4.65 -2.41 -7.64
N THR A 96 3.40 -2.72 -7.32
CA THR A 96 2.22 -2.15 -7.95
C THR A 96 1.24 -1.77 -6.85
N PHE A 97 0.56 -0.66 -7.04
CA PHE A 97 -0.40 -0.09 -6.10
C PHE A 97 -1.86 -0.37 -6.51
N GLU A 98 -2.05 -1.13 -7.60
CA GLU A 98 -3.38 -1.43 -8.13
C GLU A 98 -4.29 -2.07 -7.08
N ARG A 99 -5.36 -1.36 -6.72
CA ARG A 99 -6.43 -1.79 -5.82
C ARG A 99 -7.68 -0.99 -6.10
N THR A 100 -8.84 -1.62 -5.97
CA THR A 100 -10.14 -0.95 -5.93
C THR A 100 -10.93 -1.55 -4.78
N LEU A 101 -11.31 -0.70 -3.84
CA LEU A 101 -12.24 -1.01 -2.76
C LEU A 101 -13.55 -0.30 -3.08
N ASP A 102 -14.67 -1.00 -3.02
CA ASP A 102 -16.00 -0.46 -3.14
C ASP A 102 -16.91 -1.17 -2.14
N TYR A 103 -17.62 -0.41 -1.34
CA TYR A 103 -18.60 -0.96 -0.42
C TYR A 103 -19.81 -0.02 -0.29
N THR A 104 -20.91 -0.58 0.16
CA THR A 104 -22.11 0.13 0.54
C THR A 104 -22.70 -0.52 1.78
N GLY A 105 -23.10 0.28 2.75
CA GLY A 105 -23.74 -0.20 3.98
C GLY A 105 -24.65 0.85 4.58
N GLU A 106 -25.37 0.50 5.63
CA GLU A 106 -26.28 1.39 6.33
C GLU A 106 -25.83 1.59 7.78
N SER A 107 -25.90 2.82 8.28
CA SER A 107 -25.58 3.16 9.66
C SER A 107 -26.64 4.07 10.28
N ARG A 108 -26.96 3.81 11.56
CA ARG A 108 -27.68 4.72 12.45
C ARG A 108 -26.81 5.16 13.63
N ALA A 109 -25.63 4.54 13.76
CA ALA A 109 -24.78 4.75 14.93
C ALA A 109 -23.89 5.98 14.78
N ASN A 110 -23.52 6.30 13.54
CA ASN A 110 -22.53 7.33 13.22
C ASN A 110 -22.63 7.81 11.78
N SER A 111 -22.06 8.98 11.57
CA SER A 111 -21.86 9.64 10.28
C SER A 111 -20.44 10.22 10.23
N ILE A 112 -19.88 10.39 9.04
CA ILE A 112 -18.63 11.14 8.88
C ILE A 112 -18.77 12.58 9.38
N THR A 113 -19.98 13.14 9.36
CA THR A 113 -20.24 14.51 9.85
C THR A 113 -19.94 14.68 11.34
N ASP A 114 -19.97 13.60 12.13
CA ASP A 114 -19.54 13.61 13.53
C ASP A 114 -18.06 13.98 13.66
N THR A 115 -17.24 13.58 12.69
CA THR A 115 -15.78 13.84 12.66
C THR A 115 -15.45 15.28 12.25
N PHE A 116 -16.41 15.99 11.70
CA PHE A 116 -16.23 17.37 11.24
C PHE A 116 -16.42 18.40 12.34
N LEU A 117 -17.02 18.00 13.45
CA LEU A 117 -17.28 18.89 14.57
C LEU A 117 -15.98 19.37 15.21
N PRO A 118 -15.73 20.70 15.33
CA PRO A 118 -14.50 21.20 15.92
C PRO A 118 -14.51 20.98 17.44
N PHE A 119 -13.38 20.57 18.01
CA PHE A 119 -13.25 20.51 19.47
C PHE A 119 -13.29 21.89 20.10
N VAL A 120 -13.77 21.95 21.33
CA VAL A 120 -13.75 23.19 22.13
C VAL A 120 -12.32 23.71 22.26
N GLY A 121 -12.11 24.96 21.83
CA GLY A 121 -10.79 25.58 21.78
C GLY A 121 -10.09 25.55 20.42
N ASN A 122 -10.61 24.80 19.44
CA ASN A 122 -10.08 24.74 18.07
C ASN A 122 -10.85 25.62 17.07
N TYR A 123 -11.64 26.55 17.60
CA TYR A 123 -12.34 27.58 16.83
C TYR A 123 -12.42 28.88 17.62
N GLN A 124 -12.59 30.00 16.92
CA GLN A 124 -12.72 31.33 17.50
C GLN A 124 -13.95 32.03 16.90
N VAL A 125 -14.73 32.68 17.77
CA VAL A 125 -15.87 33.48 17.36
C VAL A 125 -15.47 34.96 17.49
N GLY A 126 -15.33 35.63 16.35
CA GLY A 126 -14.99 37.03 16.28
C GLY A 126 -16.18 37.95 16.48
N SER A 127 -15.91 39.27 16.62
CA SER A 127 -16.96 40.30 16.72
C SER A 127 -17.79 40.32 15.43
N GLY A 128 -19.13 40.13 15.59
CA GLY A 128 -20.05 40.05 14.45
C GLY A 128 -20.30 38.65 13.92
N GLY A 129 -19.92 37.60 14.68
CA GLY A 129 -20.26 36.20 14.35
C GLY A 129 -19.31 35.54 13.31
N SER A 130 -18.20 36.19 12.97
CA SER A 130 -17.20 35.56 12.10
C SER A 130 -16.54 34.38 12.78
N LEU A 131 -16.39 33.25 12.07
CA LEU A 131 -15.74 32.04 12.57
C LEU A 131 -14.33 31.89 11.99
N ALA A 132 -13.42 31.47 12.82
CA ALA A 132 -12.11 31.02 12.42
C ALA A 132 -11.85 29.63 13.02
N PHE A 133 -11.33 28.71 12.21
CA PHE A 133 -11.03 27.33 12.60
C PHE A 133 -9.53 27.10 12.58
N ASP A 134 -9.02 26.38 13.56
CA ASP A 134 -7.59 26.04 13.64
C ASP A 134 -7.22 24.89 12.67
N PHE A 135 -8.22 24.10 12.22
CA PHE A 135 -8.06 22.97 11.30
C PHE A 135 -8.93 23.13 10.04
N ASP A 136 -8.41 22.58 8.95
CA ASP A 136 -9.03 22.68 7.62
C ASP A 136 -10.32 21.86 7.50
N THR A 137 -10.39 20.68 8.13
CA THR A 137 -11.56 19.80 8.04
C THR A 137 -12.84 20.45 8.57
N PRO A 138 -12.91 20.96 9.81
CA PRO A 138 -14.10 21.68 10.28
C PRO A 138 -14.44 22.91 9.46
N ARG A 139 -13.42 23.67 9.00
CA ARG A 139 -13.63 24.84 8.15
C ARG A 139 -14.32 24.47 6.83
N ARG A 140 -13.81 23.45 6.13
CA ARG A 140 -14.39 22.98 4.85
C ARG A 140 -15.80 22.42 5.07
N ALA A 141 -16.00 21.65 6.13
CA ALA A 141 -17.31 21.11 6.46
C ALA A 141 -18.35 22.23 6.73
N PHE A 142 -17.95 23.29 7.43
CA PHE A 142 -18.77 24.47 7.67
C PHE A 142 -19.06 25.21 6.35
N GLU A 143 -18.05 25.50 5.54
CA GLU A 143 -18.20 26.18 4.25
C GLU A 143 -19.07 25.36 3.25
N ALA A 144 -19.05 24.03 3.36
CA ALA A 144 -19.88 23.12 2.57
C ALA A 144 -21.27 22.86 3.18
N GLY A 145 -21.57 23.43 4.34
CA GLY A 145 -22.82 23.20 5.03
C GLY A 145 -23.04 21.80 5.55
N ALA A 146 -21.96 21.03 5.80
CA ALA A 146 -22.03 19.73 6.47
C ALA A 146 -22.10 19.85 8.00
N ILE A 147 -21.68 21.00 8.54
CA ILE A 147 -21.89 21.42 9.93
C ILE A 147 -22.36 22.87 9.94
N GLU A 148 -23.11 23.26 10.97
CA GLU A 148 -23.63 24.62 11.13
C GLU A 148 -23.34 25.13 12.55
N PHE A 149 -23.14 26.46 12.68
CA PHE A 149 -22.90 27.15 13.93
C PHE A 149 -24.17 27.83 14.42
N ILE A 150 -24.63 27.50 15.64
CA ILE A 150 -25.85 28.03 16.26
C ILE A 150 -25.47 29.11 17.28
N GLN A 151 -25.66 30.36 16.92
CA GLN A 151 -25.32 31.52 17.76
C GLN A 151 -26.01 31.50 19.13
N GLU A 152 -27.29 31.08 19.20
CA GLU A 152 -28.04 31.00 20.45
C GLU A 152 -27.42 30.02 21.45
N ARG A 153 -26.95 28.86 20.99
CA ARG A 153 -26.22 27.88 21.83
C ARG A 153 -24.91 28.48 22.37
N PHE A 154 -24.16 29.17 21.49
CA PHE A 154 -22.93 29.83 21.89
C PHE A 154 -23.17 30.90 22.97
N ASP A 155 -24.18 31.73 22.81
CA ASP A 155 -24.54 32.77 23.76
C ASP A 155 -25.01 32.21 25.11
N ASN A 156 -25.60 31.01 25.10
CA ASN A 156 -25.98 30.25 26.29
C ASN A 156 -24.84 29.49 26.95
N GLY A 157 -23.64 29.46 26.34
CA GLY A 157 -22.49 28.72 26.84
C GLY A 157 -22.55 27.20 26.55
N GLU A 158 -23.40 26.82 25.61
CA GLU A 158 -23.52 25.44 25.12
C GLU A 158 -22.58 25.20 23.92
N TYR A 159 -22.36 23.93 23.57
CA TYR A 159 -21.61 23.59 22.35
C TYR A 159 -22.39 24.05 21.11
N PRO A 160 -21.78 24.90 20.26
CA PRO A 160 -22.57 25.65 19.27
C PRO A 160 -22.70 24.99 17.90
N PHE A 161 -22.00 23.91 17.63
CA PHE A 161 -22.07 23.26 16.32
C PHE A 161 -23.05 22.10 16.30
N ILE A 162 -23.70 21.94 15.17
CA ILE A 162 -24.55 20.79 14.83
C ILE A 162 -24.07 20.22 13.48
N GLN A 163 -24.25 18.94 13.28
CA GLN A 163 -23.97 18.23 12.01
C GLN A 163 -25.25 18.10 11.17
N ALA A 164 -25.05 17.94 9.85
CA ALA A 164 -26.14 17.78 8.89
C ALA A 164 -26.91 16.46 9.07
N VAL A 165 -26.21 15.38 9.42
CA VAL A 165 -26.82 14.10 9.76
C VAL A 165 -27.16 14.10 11.25
N ALA A 166 -28.44 14.12 11.58
CA ALA A 166 -28.88 14.09 12.97
C ALA A 166 -28.58 12.74 13.64
N PRO A 167 -28.22 12.71 14.94
CA PRO A 167 -27.94 11.46 15.64
C PRO A 167 -29.10 10.45 15.52
N THR A 168 -28.76 9.17 15.30
CA THR A 168 -29.70 8.03 15.17
C THR A 168 -30.56 7.99 13.89
N THR A 169 -30.42 8.94 12.97
CA THR A 169 -31.02 8.84 11.63
C THR A 169 -30.29 7.84 10.76
N LEU A 170 -31.02 7.19 9.85
CA LEU A 170 -30.43 6.20 8.94
C LEU A 170 -29.77 6.88 7.75
N VAL A 171 -28.49 6.63 7.57
CA VAL A 171 -27.76 6.98 6.33
C VAL A 171 -27.20 5.73 5.66
N GLN A 172 -27.24 5.72 4.33
CA GLN A 172 -26.48 4.79 3.54
C GLN A 172 -25.08 5.36 3.34
N GLN A 173 -24.08 4.60 3.74
CA GLN A 173 -22.67 4.94 3.58
C GLN A 173 -22.06 4.10 2.46
N SER A 174 -21.35 4.73 1.54
CA SER A 174 -20.61 4.06 0.47
C SER A 174 -19.27 4.73 0.25
N ASP A 175 -18.30 3.97 -0.19
CA ASP A 175 -16.97 4.47 -0.53
C ASP A 175 -16.43 3.74 -1.75
N GLU A 176 -15.89 4.49 -2.70
CA GLU A 176 -15.12 3.98 -3.82
C GLU A 176 -13.69 4.50 -3.67
N VAL A 177 -12.76 3.58 -3.38
CA VAL A 177 -11.32 3.86 -3.27
C VAL A 177 -10.59 3.21 -4.43
N ILE A 178 -9.87 4.01 -5.21
CA ILE A 178 -9.05 3.56 -6.33
C ILE A 178 -7.61 3.92 -6.03
N GLU A 179 -6.75 2.92 -5.98
CA GLU A 179 -5.30 3.06 -5.90
C GLU A 179 -4.67 2.54 -7.19
N GLU A 180 -3.79 3.35 -7.78
CA GLU A 180 -3.13 3.03 -9.03
C GLU A 180 -1.65 3.40 -8.97
N GLY A 181 -0.87 2.76 -9.83
CA GLY A 181 0.51 3.12 -10.06
C GLY A 181 1.49 1.99 -9.80
N ARG A 182 2.74 2.30 -10.01
CA ARG A 182 3.81 1.30 -9.93
C ARG A 182 5.14 1.89 -9.53
N LEU A 183 5.98 1.07 -8.95
CA LEU A 183 7.37 1.38 -8.67
C LEU A 183 8.27 0.49 -9.54
N THR A 184 9.16 1.12 -10.27
CA THR A 184 10.16 0.48 -11.14
C THR A 184 11.55 0.74 -10.60
N GLU A 185 12.43 -0.25 -10.65
CA GLU A 185 13.81 -0.13 -10.22
C GLU A 185 14.75 -0.39 -11.40
N ALA A 186 15.63 0.57 -11.68
CA ALA A 186 16.76 0.40 -12.60
C ALA A 186 17.99 -0.05 -11.80
N ASN A 187 18.60 -1.15 -12.19
CA ASN A 187 19.69 -1.80 -11.49
C ASN A 187 20.94 -1.85 -12.35
N PHE A 188 22.07 -1.50 -11.77
CA PHE A 188 23.39 -1.59 -12.38
C PHE A 188 24.33 -2.27 -11.41
N GLY A 189 24.99 -3.33 -11.84
CA GLY A 189 25.85 -4.09 -10.93
C GLY A 189 26.78 -5.05 -11.60
N GLY A 190 27.50 -5.81 -10.79
CA GLY A 190 28.40 -6.84 -11.26
C GLY A 190 28.87 -7.76 -10.15
N ALA A 191 29.57 -8.81 -10.56
CA ALA A 191 30.15 -9.78 -9.65
C ALA A 191 31.53 -10.23 -10.13
N VAL A 192 32.33 -10.60 -9.14
CA VAL A 192 33.69 -11.20 -9.36
C VAL A 192 33.82 -12.48 -8.54
N GLU A 193 34.62 -13.43 -9.04
CA GLU A 193 35.10 -14.53 -8.22
C GLU A 193 36.24 -14.01 -7.32
N ALA A 194 35.97 -13.78 -6.06
CA ALA A 194 36.90 -13.24 -5.07
C ALA A 194 37.90 -14.32 -4.59
N ALA A 195 37.43 -15.56 -4.50
CA ALA A 195 38.26 -16.76 -4.24
C ALA A 195 37.61 -17.94 -4.95
N GLN A 196 38.32 -19.05 -5.06
CA GLN A 196 37.80 -20.25 -5.74
C GLN A 196 36.43 -20.67 -5.15
N GLY A 197 35.37 -20.61 -5.98
CA GLY A 197 34.01 -20.94 -5.58
C GLY A 197 33.32 -19.88 -4.70
N VAL A 198 33.96 -18.73 -4.47
CA VAL A 198 33.36 -17.59 -3.69
C VAL A 198 33.17 -16.40 -4.60
N MET A 199 31.92 -16.00 -4.77
CA MET A 199 31.53 -14.85 -5.56
C MET A 199 31.20 -13.68 -4.66
N ALA A 200 31.63 -12.47 -5.04
CA ALA A 200 31.25 -11.20 -4.45
C ALA A 200 30.59 -10.33 -5.51
N GLY A 201 29.53 -9.63 -5.15
CA GLY A 201 28.80 -8.77 -6.06
C GLY A 201 28.23 -7.53 -5.38
N ALA A 202 28.01 -6.51 -6.20
CA ALA A 202 27.35 -5.28 -5.77
C ALA A 202 26.45 -4.73 -6.87
N SER A 203 25.40 -4.02 -6.47
CA SER A 203 24.53 -3.25 -7.38
C SER A 203 24.17 -1.90 -6.79
N LEU A 204 23.99 -0.91 -7.67
CA LEU A 204 23.34 0.37 -7.43
C LEU A 204 21.94 0.30 -8.05
N ASN A 205 20.96 0.73 -7.31
CA ASN A 205 19.56 0.60 -7.69
C ASN A 205 18.88 1.97 -7.57
N ILE A 206 18.16 2.36 -8.61
CA ILE A 206 17.41 3.61 -8.69
C ILE A 206 15.94 3.25 -8.87
N SER A 207 15.14 3.53 -7.86
CA SER A 207 13.68 3.33 -7.88
C SER A 207 12.99 4.60 -8.32
N PHE A 208 11.96 4.48 -9.17
CA PHE A 208 11.12 5.59 -9.59
C PHE A 208 9.71 5.10 -9.91
N GLY A 209 8.74 5.96 -9.69
CA GLY A 209 7.34 5.61 -9.94
C GLY A 209 6.37 6.67 -9.48
N THR A 210 5.09 6.39 -9.69
CA THR A 210 3.98 7.25 -9.29
C THR A 210 2.95 6.42 -8.54
N TYR A 211 2.41 6.98 -7.47
CA TYR A 211 1.26 6.49 -6.74
C TYR A 211 0.10 7.47 -6.91
N ARG A 212 -1.10 6.98 -7.17
CA ARG A 212 -2.34 7.75 -7.22
C ARG A 212 -3.38 7.11 -6.33
N PHE A 213 -4.03 7.96 -5.56
CA PHE A 213 -5.17 7.62 -4.73
C PHE A 213 -6.33 8.53 -5.09
N SER A 214 -7.50 7.96 -5.29
CA SER A 214 -8.75 8.67 -5.50
C SER A 214 -9.83 8.00 -4.66
N ARG A 215 -10.59 8.82 -3.94
CA ARG A 215 -11.67 8.37 -3.07
C ARG A 215 -12.91 9.20 -3.31
N LEU A 216 -14.06 8.52 -3.31
CA LEU A 216 -15.39 9.13 -3.23
C LEU A 216 -16.17 8.44 -2.12
N TYR A 217 -16.21 9.09 -0.96
CA TYR A 217 -17.08 8.69 0.13
C TYR A 217 -18.42 9.43 0.04
N GLN A 218 -19.53 8.72 0.26
CA GLN A 218 -20.87 9.27 0.19
C GLN A 218 -21.71 8.81 1.37
N GLU A 219 -22.54 9.74 1.90
CA GLU A 219 -23.63 9.43 2.80
C GLU A 219 -24.94 9.95 2.20
N VAL A 220 -25.98 9.12 2.19
CA VAL A 220 -27.29 9.45 1.60
C VAL A 220 -28.39 9.20 2.63
N ASP A 221 -29.28 10.17 2.82
CA ASP A 221 -30.48 10.01 3.65
C ASP A 221 -31.57 9.28 2.89
N ILE A 222 -31.49 7.95 2.87
CA ILE A 222 -32.40 7.10 2.09
C ILE A 222 -33.84 7.06 2.59
N LEU A 223 -34.12 7.49 3.81
CA LEU A 223 -35.47 7.53 4.39
C LEU A 223 -36.00 8.92 4.55
N ASN A 224 -35.24 9.96 4.18
CA ASN A 224 -35.56 11.37 4.39
C ASN A 224 -35.90 11.65 5.87
N GLU A 225 -35.06 11.15 6.78
CA GLU A 225 -35.22 11.41 8.23
C GLU A 225 -34.58 12.73 8.66
N ASN A 226 -33.59 13.25 7.88
CA ASN A 226 -32.94 14.55 8.13
C ASN A 226 -33.68 15.70 7.45
N THR A 227 -34.91 15.89 7.86
CA THR A 227 -35.87 16.82 7.24
C THR A 227 -35.48 18.29 7.38
N PRO A 228 -36.09 19.21 6.58
CA PRO A 228 -35.87 20.65 6.65
C PRO A 228 -36.08 21.29 8.05
N ASP A 229 -36.86 20.67 8.92
CA ASP A 229 -37.08 21.15 10.27
C ASP A 229 -35.92 20.82 11.25
N LEU A 230 -35.05 19.89 10.88
CA LEU A 230 -33.94 19.45 11.72
C LEU A 230 -32.64 20.15 11.39
N TYR A 231 -32.44 20.54 10.13
CA TYR A 231 -31.18 21.13 9.68
C TYR A 231 -31.43 22.25 8.66
N GLU A 232 -30.84 23.43 8.90
CA GLU A 232 -30.82 24.55 7.96
C GLU A 232 -29.50 25.28 8.03
N VAL A 233 -29.01 25.73 6.84
CA VAL A 233 -27.79 26.50 6.69
C VAL A 233 -28.11 27.85 6.10
N ALA A 234 -27.59 28.92 6.72
CA ALA A 234 -27.74 30.27 6.22
C ALA A 234 -26.85 30.49 4.97
N VAL A 235 -27.44 31.00 3.89
CA VAL A 235 -26.75 31.37 2.65
C VAL A 235 -27.14 32.77 2.21
N ASP A 236 -26.37 33.31 1.25
CA ASP A 236 -26.73 34.61 0.66
C ASP A 236 -28.13 34.57 0.04
N GLY A 237 -29.06 35.31 0.66
CA GLY A 237 -30.44 35.44 0.18
C GLY A 237 -31.44 34.46 0.78
N GLY A 238 -31.08 33.64 1.77
CA GLY A 238 -32.02 32.73 2.43
C GLY A 238 -31.39 31.62 3.22
N PHE A 239 -32.04 30.47 3.18
CA PHE A 239 -31.59 29.25 3.84
C PHE A 239 -31.69 28.08 2.85
N VAL A 240 -30.79 27.11 2.98
CA VAL A 240 -30.92 25.77 2.41
C VAL A 240 -31.25 24.80 3.55
N ARG A 241 -32.08 23.78 3.28
CA ARG A 241 -32.68 22.99 4.34
C ARG A 241 -32.76 21.52 4.04
N GLY A 242 -32.79 20.73 5.14
CA GLY A 242 -32.76 19.29 5.11
C GLY A 242 -31.39 18.79 4.69
N PHE A 243 -31.17 17.50 4.79
CA PHE A 243 -29.96 16.85 4.31
C PHE A 243 -30.36 15.68 3.40
N ASP A 244 -29.88 15.69 2.17
CA ASP A 244 -30.11 14.62 1.18
C ASP A 244 -28.87 13.74 1.01
N GLN A 245 -27.70 14.37 0.74
CA GLN A 245 -26.47 13.64 0.47
C GLN A 245 -25.22 14.46 0.86
N LEU A 246 -24.17 13.75 1.25
CA LEU A 246 -22.82 14.28 1.42
C LEU A 246 -21.84 13.51 0.53
N ASP A 247 -21.03 14.24 -0.23
CA ASP A 247 -19.88 13.71 -0.98
C ASP A 247 -18.57 14.22 -0.35
N VAL A 248 -17.65 13.33 -0.05
CA VAL A 248 -16.26 13.66 0.30
C VAL A 248 -15.34 13.05 -0.75
N ARG A 249 -14.69 13.92 -1.55
CA ARG A 249 -13.73 13.51 -2.57
C ARG A 249 -12.32 13.82 -2.11
N GLU A 250 -11.46 12.82 -2.17
CA GLU A 250 -10.05 12.95 -1.83
C GLU A 250 -9.18 12.46 -2.99
N THR A 251 -8.08 13.15 -3.23
CA THR A 251 -7.10 12.75 -4.24
C THR A 251 -5.69 12.95 -3.69
N ILE A 252 -4.81 11.98 -3.98
CA ILE A 252 -3.38 12.07 -3.75
C ILE A 252 -2.67 11.61 -5.01
N THR A 253 -1.63 12.32 -5.41
CA THR A 253 -0.69 11.87 -6.45
C THR A 253 0.71 12.10 -5.92
N SER A 254 1.51 11.05 -5.84
CA SER A 254 2.89 11.10 -5.34
C SER A 254 3.83 10.58 -6.42
N ASP A 255 4.81 11.40 -6.81
CA ASP A 255 5.93 10.99 -7.65
C ASP A 255 7.13 10.65 -6.75
N LEU A 256 7.69 9.45 -6.95
CA LEU A 256 8.72 8.90 -6.08
C LEU A 256 10.00 8.65 -6.87
N VAL A 257 11.13 9.10 -6.32
CA VAL A 257 12.47 8.73 -6.80
C VAL A 257 13.32 8.33 -5.61
N GLY A 258 13.98 7.17 -5.69
CA GLY A 258 14.79 6.65 -4.60
C GLY A 258 16.08 5.98 -5.08
N VAL A 259 17.05 5.85 -4.18
CA VAL A 259 18.31 5.17 -4.46
C VAL A 259 18.70 4.26 -3.30
N ASN A 260 19.20 3.07 -3.63
CA ASN A 260 19.82 2.15 -2.68
C ASN A 260 20.95 1.35 -3.33
N PHE A 261 21.65 0.57 -2.53
CA PHE A 261 22.66 -0.36 -3.01
C PHE A 261 22.53 -1.73 -2.34
N ARG A 262 22.93 -2.79 -3.05
CA ARG A 262 23.03 -4.16 -2.54
C ARG A 262 24.46 -4.64 -2.63
N VAL A 263 24.92 -5.36 -1.61
CA VAL A 263 26.20 -6.06 -1.59
C VAL A 263 25.96 -7.50 -1.15
N GLY A 264 26.55 -8.45 -1.86
CA GLY A 264 26.36 -9.85 -1.56
C GLY A 264 27.59 -10.71 -1.73
N LEU A 265 27.55 -11.83 -1.04
CA LEU A 265 28.50 -12.94 -1.16
C LEU A 265 27.72 -14.22 -1.42
N ALA A 266 28.31 -15.13 -2.21
CA ALA A 266 27.80 -16.47 -2.40
C ALA A 266 28.97 -17.43 -2.52
N ALA A 267 28.88 -18.62 -1.92
CA ALA A 267 29.95 -19.60 -1.90
C ALA A 267 29.45 -21.03 -2.17
N ASP A 268 30.12 -21.76 -3.02
CA ASP A 268 29.96 -23.20 -3.17
C ASP A 268 30.69 -23.89 -2.01
N LEU A 269 29.94 -24.37 -1.01
CA LEU A 269 30.47 -25.06 0.16
C LEU A 269 30.95 -26.47 -0.20
N ASN A 270 30.27 -27.07 -1.17
CA ASN A 270 30.68 -28.32 -1.84
C ASN A 270 29.93 -28.44 -3.19
N SER A 271 30.02 -29.57 -3.86
CA SER A 271 29.38 -29.79 -5.15
C SER A 271 27.85 -29.79 -5.14
N ALA A 272 27.23 -29.92 -3.97
CA ALA A 272 25.77 -29.98 -3.81
C ALA A 272 25.19 -28.78 -3.07
N VAL A 273 25.99 -28.08 -2.26
CA VAL A 273 25.51 -27.02 -1.36
C VAL A 273 26.15 -25.70 -1.69
N ARG A 274 25.31 -24.69 -1.92
CA ARG A 274 25.69 -23.28 -2.01
C ARG A 274 25.01 -22.48 -0.92
N ALA A 275 25.69 -21.51 -0.34
CA ALA A 275 25.15 -20.55 0.60
C ALA A 275 25.39 -19.12 0.09
N GLY A 276 24.54 -18.18 0.49
CA GLY A 276 24.67 -16.78 0.14
C GLY A 276 24.18 -15.86 1.26
N VAL A 277 24.75 -14.67 1.28
CA VAL A 277 24.30 -13.57 2.13
C VAL A 277 24.22 -12.30 1.31
N VAL A 278 23.26 -11.43 1.65
CA VAL A 278 23.07 -10.14 1.00
C VAL A 278 22.70 -9.08 2.04
N ILE A 279 23.21 -7.89 1.85
CA ILE A 279 22.82 -6.69 2.61
C ILE A 279 22.35 -5.67 1.60
N GLU A 280 21.16 -5.14 1.86
CA GLU A 280 20.56 -4.02 1.13
C GLU A 280 20.49 -2.81 2.04
N SER A 281 21.01 -1.68 1.56
CA SER A 281 20.93 -0.42 2.29
C SER A 281 19.48 0.08 2.34
N PRO A 282 19.16 1.04 3.22
CA PRO A 282 17.95 1.82 3.07
C PRO A 282 17.81 2.36 1.66
N THR A 283 16.57 2.46 1.18
CA THR A 283 16.24 3.29 0.02
C THR A 283 15.92 4.69 0.55
N TRP A 284 16.59 5.69 0.02
CA TRP A 284 16.30 7.09 0.29
C TRP A 284 15.41 7.59 -0.83
N TYR A 285 14.12 7.78 -0.52
CA TYR A 285 13.13 8.33 -1.45
C TYR A 285 12.97 9.83 -1.24
N SER A 286 12.87 10.57 -2.33
CA SER A 286 12.23 11.87 -2.43
C SER A 286 10.84 11.66 -2.98
N VAL A 287 9.85 12.30 -2.38
CA VAL A 287 8.44 12.20 -2.77
C VAL A 287 7.91 13.60 -2.95
N ASP A 288 7.41 13.87 -4.16
CA ASP A 288 6.70 15.08 -4.53
C ASP A 288 5.21 14.72 -4.58
N GLU A 289 4.39 15.32 -3.72
CA GLU A 289 3.00 14.93 -3.54
C GLU A 289 2.05 16.10 -3.78
N THR A 290 0.97 15.84 -4.52
CA THR A 290 -0.18 16.73 -4.63
C THR A 290 -1.40 16.06 -4.03
N PHE A 291 -2.13 16.78 -3.20
CA PHE A 291 -3.30 16.25 -2.52
C PHE A 291 -4.41 17.29 -2.35
N GLY A 292 -5.62 16.82 -2.05
CA GLY A 292 -6.71 17.72 -1.72
C GLY A 292 -8.01 17.01 -1.44
N THR A 293 -8.85 17.70 -0.70
CA THR A 293 -10.18 17.22 -0.28
C THR A 293 -11.23 18.23 -0.68
N ARG A 294 -12.35 17.75 -1.22
CA ARG A 294 -13.56 18.51 -1.48
C ARG A 294 -14.73 17.88 -0.73
N VAL A 295 -15.47 18.69 0.00
CA VAL A 295 -16.73 18.32 0.63
C VAL A 295 -17.87 18.99 -0.14
N THR A 296 -18.95 18.26 -0.41
CA THR A 296 -20.17 18.77 -1.04
C THR A 296 -21.37 18.22 -0.31
N THR A 297 -22.23 19.10 0.17
CA THR A 297 -23.51 18.73 0.80
C THR A 297 -24.65 19.10 -0.14
N PHE A 298 -25.56 18.17 -0.35
CA PHE A 298 -26.80 18.34 -1.10
C PHE A 298 -27.96 18.41 -0.12
N PHE A 299 -28.93 19.27 -0.41
CA PHE A 299 -30.08 19.56 0.44
C PHE A 299 -31.38 19.16 -0.25
N ASP A 300 -32.42 18.84 0.51
CA ASP A 300 -33.73 18.40 0.03
C ASP A 300 -34.36 19.33 -1.03
N GLU A 301 -34.09 20.62 -0.96
CA GLU A 301 -34.62 21.62 -1.90
C GLU A 301 -33.83 21.68 -3.23
N GLY A 302 -32.87 20.75 -3.46
CA GLY A 302 -32.06 20.63 -4.69
C GLY A 302 -30.88 21.60 -4.74
N ALA A 303 -30.58 22.33 -3.66
CA ALA A 303 -29.38 23.15 -3.53
C ALA A 303 -28.17 22.28 -3.14
N SER A 304 -26.97 22.76 -3.42
CA SER A 304 -25.72 22.15 -2.93
C SER A 304 -24.71 23.22 -2.54
N LEU A 305 -23.93 22.94 -1.52
CA LEU A 305 -22.79 23.75 -1.10
C LEU A 305 -21.52 22.92 -1.21
N SER A 306 -20.42 23.52 -1.62
CA SER A 306 -19.14 22.83 -1.79
C SER A 306 -17.98 23.65 -1.25
N ALA A 307 -17.03 22.98 -0.59
CA ALA A 307 -15.79 23.60 -0.14
C ALA A 307 -14.59 22.70 -0.41
N GLY A 308 -13.43 23.33 -0.54
CA GLY A 308 -12.18 22.64 -0.86
C GLY A 308 -12.01 22.35 -2.35
N GLN A 309 -10.85 21.78 -2.69
CA GLN A 309 -10.48 21.47 -4.07
C GLN A 309 -9.54 20.26 -4.07
N THR A 310 -9.79 19.30 -4.94
CA THR A 310 -8.89 18.15 -5.15
C THR A 310 -7.59 18.59 -5.85
N GLY A 311 -6.45 18.02 -5.45
CA GLY A 311 -5.14 18.30 -6.06
C GLY A 311 -4.63 19.74 -5.88
N ALA A 312 -5.08 20.46 -4.83
CA ALA A 312 -4.79 21.88 -4.66
C ALA A 312 -3.55 22.18 -3.80
N ASN A 313 -3.08 21.20 -3.04
CA ASN A 313 -1.96 21.36 -2.13
C ASN A 313 -0.76 20.54 -2.63
N GLU A 314 0.44 21.08 -2.42
CA GLU A 314 1.70 20.43 -2.74
C GLU A 314 2.48 20.19 -1.45
N PHE A 315 3.14 19.05 -1.36
CA PHE A 315 3.92 18.66 -0.20
C PHE A 315 5.09 17.75 -0.57
N ASP A 316 6.29 18.18 -0.23
CA ASP A 316 7.53 17.45 -0.49
C ASP A 316 8.05 16.82 0.78
N TYR A 317 8.41 15.55 0.72
CA TYR A 317 8.98 14.84 1.86
C TYR A 317 9.94 13.73 1.43
N SER A 318 10.68 13.21 2.39
CA SER A 318 11.61 12.11 2.19
C SER A 318 11.23 10.92 3.03
N VAL A 319 11.37 9.73 2.43
CA VAL A 319 11.16 8.45 3.12
C VAL A 319 12.47 7.66 3.08
N ARG A 320 12.89 7.15 4.24
CA ARG A 320 14.01 6.24 4.37
C ARG A 320 13.52 4.87 4.82
N SER A 321 13.63 3.86 3.96
CA SER A 321 13.29 2.47 4.29
C SER A 321 14.31 1.85 5.28
N PRO A 322 13.98 0.73 5.92
CA PRO A 322 14.92 -0.02 6.75
C PRO A 322 16.05 -0.69 5.95
N TRP A 323 17.12 -1.07 6.65
CA TRP A 323 18.10 -2.02 6.17
C TRP A 323 17.46 -3.41 6.03
N ARG A 324 17.91 -4.19 5.03
CA ARG A 324 17.53 -5.59 4.85
C ARG A 324 18.77 -6.47 4.85
N ILE A 325 18.74 -7.56 5.60
CA ILE A 325 19.83 -8.52 5.70
C ILE A 325 19.28 -9.89 5.39
N GLY A 326 19.75 -10.50 4.30
CA GLY A 326 19.28 -11.80 3.84
C GLY A 326 20.36 -12.87 3.87
N GLY A 327 19.94 -14.07 4.19
CA GLY A 327 20.77 -15.29 4.08
C GLY A 327 19.99 -16.40 3.39
N GLY A 328 20.66 -17.19 2.56
CA GLY A 328 20.02 -18.29 1.84
C GLY A 328 20.93 -19.46 1.60
N ALA A 329 20.31 -20.61 1.35
CA ALA A 329 20.99 -21.83 0.99
C ALA A 329 20.30 -22.55 -0.17
N GLN A 330 21.09 -23.23 -0.98
CA GLN A 330 20.67 -24.10 -2.06
C GLN A 330 21.26 -25.48 -1.89
N LEU A 331 20.44 -26.50 -2.10
CA LEU A 331 20.85 -27.91 -2.16
C LEU A 331 20.52 -28.48 -3.55
N GLU A 332 21.52 -29.04 -4.24
CA GLU A 332 21.38 -29.67 -5.56
C GLU A 332 21.55 -31.18 -5.45
N LEU A 333 20.46 -31.90 -5.77
CA LEU A 333 20.40 -33.38 -5.71
C LEU A 333 20.08 -33.94 -7.10
N GLY A 334 21.07 -34.01 -7.96
CA GLY A 334 20.90 -34.42 -9.36
C GLY A 334 20.06 -33.42 -10.14
N SER A 335 18.87 -33.82 -10.57
CA SER A 335 17.93 -32.93 -11.26
C SER A 335 17.05 -32.07 -10.34
N LEU A 336 17.02 -32.37 -9.04
CA LEU A 336 16.29 -31.63 -8.04
C LEU A 336 17.15 -30.55 -7.40
N ARG A 337 16.65 -29.33 -7.33
CA ARG A 337 17.25 -28.22 -6.58
C ARG A 337 16.21 -27.70 -5.56
N VAL A 338 16.62 -27.56 -4.31
CA VAL A 338 15.81 -26.99 -3.23
C VAL A 338 16.52 -25.76 -2.68
N MET A 339 15.78 -24.71 -2.39
CA MET A 339 16.31 -23.43 -1.91
C MET A 339 15.47 -22.92 -0.74
N GLY A 340 16.13 -22.21 0.17
CA GLY A 340 15.47 -21.49 1.26
C GLY A 340 16.23 -20.22 1.59
N ASP A 341 15.49 -19.13 1.83
CA ASP A 341 16.00 -17.82 2.20
C ASP A 341 15.27 -17.31 3.44
N LEU A 342 16.02 -16.59 4.27
CA LEU A 342 15.50 -15.77 5.37
C LEU A 342 16.00 -14.35 5.18
N GLU A 343 15.12 -13.37 5.40
CA GLU A 343 15.44 -11.95 5.29
C GLU A 343 14.94 -11.23 6.54
N PHE A 344 15.85 -10.63 7.28
CA PHE A 344 15.57 -9.80 8.44
C PHE A 344 15.38 -8.35 8.02
N VAL A 345 14.29 -7.74 8.49
CA VAL A 345 13.94 -6.32 8.27
C VAL A 345 13.51 -5.70 9.58
N ASP A 346 14.21 -4.66 10.02
CA ASP A 346 13.85 -3.90 11.21
C ASP A 346 13.04 -2.65 10.81
N TRP A 347 11.73 -2.79 10.78
CA TRP A 347 10.81 -1.71 10.38
C TRP A 347 10.78 -0.52 11.34
N THR A 348 11.31 -0.65 12.55
CA THR A 348 11.49 0.49 13.48
C THR A 348 12.46 1.54 12.94
N GLN A 349 13.21 1.21 11.88
CA GLN A 349 14.15 2.12 11.21
C GLN A 349 13.49 2.98 10.12
N LEU A 350 12.23 2.74 9.76
CA LEU A 350 11.50 3.59 8.81
C LEU A 350 11.49 5.04 9.31
N ARG A 351 11.72 6.01 8.42
CA ARG A 351 11.70 7.44 8.76
C ARG A 351 11.03 8.22 7.66
N LEU A 352 10.15 9.15 8.07
CA LEU A 352 9.58 10.18 7.23
C LEU A 352 10.10 11.53 7.70
N THR A 353 10.53 12.37 6.77
CA THR A 353 11.08 13.72 7.07
C THR A 353 10.61 14.70 6.01
N ALA A 354 10.13 15.87 6.43
CA ALA A 354 9.91 17.01 5.56
C ALA A 354 10.64 18.23 6.14
N ASP A 355 11.03 19.18 5.29
CA ASP A 355 11.74 20.38 5.69
C ASP A 355 10.88 21.24 6.63
N GLY A 356 11.28 21.27 7.92
CA GLY A 356 10.65 22.09 8.97
C GLY A 356 9.36 21.51 9.58
N ILE A 357 8.87 20.36 9.12
CA ILE A 357 7.70 19.67 9.68
C ILE A 357 8.15 18.32 10.23
N ARG A 358 7.97 18.11 11.51
CA ARG A 358 8.02 16.77 12.10
C ARG A 358 6.65 16.13 11.90
N PHE A 359 6.63 14.97 11.27
CA PHE A 359 5.45 14.10 11.28
C PHE A 359 5.34 13.42 12.65
N ASP A 360 4.95 14.18 13.68
CA ASP A 360 4.92 13.63 15.04
C ASP A 360 3.92 12.47 15.14
N GLU A 361 2.74 12.57 14.52
CA GLU A 361 1.77 11.48 14.46
C GLU A 361 2.25 10.29 13.59
N ALA A 362 2.80 10.55 12.40
CA ALA A 362 3.39 9.48 11.58
C ALA A 362 4.59 8.83 12.27
N SER A 363 5.38 9.61 13.03
CA SER A 363 6.50 9.09 13.82
C SER A 363 6.03 8.24 14.99
N GLU A 364 4.89 8.51 15.59
CA GLU A 364 4.29 7.68 16.62
C GLU A 364 3.83 6.35 16.01
N ARG A 365 3.11 6.35 14.91
CA ARG A 365 2.70 5.13 14.18
C ARG A 365 3.89 4.28 13.72
N ILE A 366 5.02 4.89 13.33
CA ILE A 366 6.25 4.16 12.97
C ILE A 366 6.87 3.46 14.19
N ARG A 367 6.69 3.97 15.41
CA ARG A 367 7.16 3.29 16.63
C ARG A 367 6.43 2.00 16.92
N ASP A 368 5.23 1.84 16.38
CA ASP A 368 4.42 0.62 16.51
C ASP A 368 4.85 -0.51 15.57
N PHE A 369 5.84 -0.25 14.69
CA PHE A 369 6.44 -1.29 13.87
C PHE A 369 7.47 -2.11 14.66
N LYS A 370 7.60 -3.39 14.28
CA LYS A 370 8.52 -4.36 14.84
C LYS A 370 9.46 -4.95 13.80
N PRO A 371 10.62 -5.50 14.21
CA PRO A 371 11.44 -6.31 13.34
C PRO A 371 10.71 -7.59 12.92
N VAL A 372 10.89 -7.98 11.65
CA VAL A 372 10.31 -9.21 11.09
C VAL A 372 11.35 -10.05 10.37
N VAL A 373 11.05 -11.33 10.20
CA VAL A 373 11.83 -12.27 9.38
C VAL A 373 10.93 -12.82 8.27
N ASN A 374 11.18 -12.38 7.05
CA ASN A 374 10.56 -12.94 5.85
C ASN A 374 11.18 -14.28 5.52
N SER A 375 10.39 -15.27 5.17
CA SER A 375 10.85 -16.61 4.81
C SER A 375 10.39 -16.98 3.40
N ARG A 376 11.30 -17.63 2.63
CA ARG A 376 11.02 -18.07 1.26
C ARG A 376 11.57 -19.45 1.03
N PHE A 377 10.81 -20.31 0.35
CA PHE A 377 11.18 -21.67 0.00
C PHE A 377 10.85 -21.94 -1.46
N GLY A 378 11.68 -22.72 -2.13
CA GLY A 378 11.45 -23.09 -3.52
C GLY A 378 12.10 -24.39 -3.90
N ALA A 379 11.50 -25.06 -4.88
CA ALA A 379 12.04 -26.26 -5.49
C ALA A 379 11.99 -26.17 -7.01
N GLU A 380 12.99 -26.71 -7.66
CA GLU A 380 13.12 -26.79 -9.11
C GLU A 380 13.49 -28.23 -9.50
N TYR A 381 12.82 -28.77 -10.50
CA TYR A 381 13.16 -30.06 -11.09
C TYR A 381 13.39 -29.92 -12.60
N ARG A 382 14.53 -30.49 -13.09
CA ARG A 382 14.93 -30.40 -14.49
C ARG A 382 14.69 -31.72 -15.21
N PHE A 383 13.94 -31.62 -16.33
CA PHE A 383 13.68 -32.69 -17.28
C PHE A 383 14.28 -32.29 -18.63
N ASP A 384 15.51 -32.65 -18.94
CA ASP A 384 16.18 -32.24 -20.20
C ASP A 384 15.98 -30.74 -20.53
N ALA A 385 15.13 -30.45 -21.52
CA ALA A 385 14.81 -29.08 -21.95
C ALA A 385 13.78 -28.38 -21.08
N LEU A 386 12.97 -29.13 -20.31
CA LEU A 386 11.92 -28.58 -19.43
C LEU A 386 12.43 -28.46 -18.00
N THR A 387 12.12 -27.33 -17.38
CA THR A 387 12.33 -27.13 -15.94
C THR A 387 11.02 -26.71 -15.30
N VAL A 388 10.58 -27.38 -14.25
CA VAL A 388 9.39 -27.00 -13.46
C VAL A 388 9.81 -26.46 -12.10
N ARG A 389 9.03 -25.52 -11.56
CA ARG A 389 9.34 -24.81 -10.31
C ARG A 389 8.08 -24.61 -9.49
N GLY A 390 8.26 -24.68 -8.17
CA GLY A 390 7.25 -24.28 -7.20
C GLY A 390 7.90 -23.50 -6.07
N GLY A 391 7.12 -22.70 -5.37
CA GLY A 391 7.62 -21.93 -4.23
C GLY A 391 6.53 -21.41 -3.32
N PHE A 392 6.96 -21.08 -2.12
CA PHE A 392 6.18 -20.54 -1.03
C PHE A 392 6.96 -19.42 -0.36
N ALA A 393 6.28 -18.33 0.05
CA ALA A 393 6.86 -17.33 0.93
C ALA A 393 5.84 -16.84 1.96
N TYR A 394 6.37 -16.41 3.10
CA TYR A 394 5.61 -15.80 4.16
C TYR A 394 6.31 -14.52 4.63
N GLN A 395 5.53 -13.44 4.73
CA GLN A 395 5.97 -12.14 5.21
C GLN A 395 5.07 -11.74 6.37
N PRO A 396 5.59 -11.76 7.62
CA PRO A 396 4.83 -11.34 8.79
C PRO A 396 4.42 -9.86 8.72
N ASP A 397 3.29 -9.53 9.33
CA ASP A 397 2.90 -8.13 9.53
C ASP A 397 3.96 -7.41 10.40
N PRO A 398 4.56 -6.32 9.90
CA PRO A 398 5.52 -5.54 10.67
C PRO A 398 4.89 -4.63 11.72
N ARG A 399 3.56 -4.47 11.73
CA ARG A 399 2.88 -3.63 12.71
C ARG A 399 2.69 -4.39 14.01
N ASP A 400 2.90 -3.71 15.11
CA ASP A 400 2.64 -4.20 16.47
C ASP A 400 1.48 -3.42 17.10
N VAL A 401 0.57 -2.93 16.24
CA VAL A 401 -0.61 -2.18 16.66
C VAL A 401 -1.78 -3.13 16.73
N GLU A 402 -2.35 -3.26 17.92
CA GLU A 402 -3.70 -3.76 18.07
C GLU A 402 -4.63 -2.69 17.49
N ILE A 403 -5.17 -2.93 16.31
CA ILE A 403 -6.27 -2.14 15.81
C ILE A 403 -7.45 -2.55 16.68
N GLN A 404 -7.82 -1.67 17.62
CA GLN A 404 -8.98 -1.90 18.45
C GLN A 404 -10.22 -1.78 17.55
N LEU A 405 -10.73 -2.92 17.14
CA LEU A 405 -12.05 -3.03 16.55
C LEU A 405 -13.11 -2.86 17.65
N PRO A 406 -14.37 -2.56 17.32
CA PRO A 406 -15.45 -2.51 18.29
C PRO A 406 -15.61 -3.79 19.11
N ASP A 407 -15.21 -4.94 18.55
CA ASP A 407 -15.20 -6.27 19.16
C ASP A 407 -13.85 -6.66 19.80
N GLY A 408 -12.83 -5.82 19.69
CA GLY A 408 -11.48 -6.06 20.22
C GLY A 408 -10.60 -6.96 19.34
N GLU A 409 -11.02 -7.31 18.12
CA GLU A 409 -10.20 -8.08 17.20
C GLU A 409 -9.06 -7.26 16.63
N THR A 410 -7.94 -7.95 16.30
CA THR A 410 -6.74 -7.40 15.66
C THR A 410 -6.60 -7.98 14.26
N THR A 411 -6.47 -7.14 13.24
CA THR A 411 -6.26 -7.59 11.86
C THR A 411 -4.79 -7.89 11.61
N ASP A 412 -4.46 -9.15 11.33
CA ASP A 412 -3.13 -9.61 10.92
C ASP A 412 -2.99 -9.44 9.39
N ARG A 413 -2.11 -8.54 8.96
CA ARG A 413 -1.79 -8.26 7.55
C ARG A 413 -0.58 -9.04 7.04
N SER A 414 -0.28 -10.18 7.65
CA SER A 414 0.76 -11.09 7.16
C SER A 414 0.43 -11.57 5.74
N GLN A 415 1.45 -11.67 4.91
CA GLN A 415 1.27 -12.00 3.50
C GLN A 415 1.80 -13.40 3.20
N THR A 416 1.00 -14.19 2.52
CA THR A 416 1.36 -15.54 2.07
C THR A 416 1.43 -15.58 0.54
N TYR A 417 2.50 -16.20 0.02
CA TYR A 417 2.74 -16.30 -1.41
C TYR A 417 2.89 -17.75 -1.83
N TYR A 418 2.19 -18.11 -2.89
CA TYR A 418 2.35 -19.38 -3.62
C TYR A 418 2.83 -19.09 -5.03
N SER A 419 3.66 -19.96 -5.59
CA SER A 419 4.08 -19.81 -6.98
C SER A 419 4.34 -21.13 -7.66
N ALA A 420 4.09 -21.16 -8.96
CA ALA A 420 4.42 -22.24 -9.86
C ALA A 420 4.92 -21.68 -11.19
N GLY A 421 5.71 -22.45 -11.91
CA GLY A 421 6.19 -22.04 -13.22
C GLY A 421 6.96 -23.12 -13.92
N PHE A 422 7.23 -22.88 -15.20
CA PHE A 422 8.09 -23.75 -16.00
C PHE A 422 8.92 -22.94 -16.97
N SER A 423 10.03 -23.52 -17.39
CA SER A 423 10.89 -23.00 -18.45
C SER A 423 11.11 -24.07 -19.50
N TYR A 424 11.10 -23.67 -20.76
CA TYR A 424 11.46 -24.54 -21.86
C TYR A 424 12.63 -23.94 -22.65
N ARG A 425 13.72 -24.71 -22.77
CA ARG A 425 14.89 -24.34 -23.53
C ARG A 425 14.82 -25.00 -24.93
N PHE A 426 14.60 -24.15 -25.95
CA PHE A 426 14.48 -24.62 -27.34
C PHE A 426 15.85 -25.08 -27.92
N ASP A 427 16.89 -24.33 -27.58
CA ASP A 427 18.27 -24.60 -27.99
C ASP A 427 19.25 -24.01 -26.96
N ALA A 428 20.56 -23.94 -27.33
CA ALA A 428 21.56 -23.36 -26.45
C ALA A 428 21.40 -21.87 -26.20
N GLN A 429 20.68 -21.16 -27.05
CA GLN A 429 20.58 -19.71 -27.06
C GLN A 429 19.20 -19.20 -26.59
N PHE A 430 18.12 -19.97 -26.70
CA PHE A 430 16.77 -19.47 -26.51
C PHE A 430 15.98 -20.25 -25.44
N ARG A 431 15.40 -19.52 -24.48
CA ARG A 431 14.55 -20.07 -23.41
C ARG A 431 13.30 -19.23 -23.25
N VAL A 432 12.16 -19.86 -23.05
CA VAL A 432 10.89 -19.24 -22.65
C VAL A 432 10.55 -19.70 -21.26
N ASP A 433 10.09 -18.74 -20.44
CA ASP A 433 9.71 -18.95 -19.06
C ASP A 433 8.23 -18.56 -18.87
N PHE A 434 7.45 -19.38 -18.16
CA PHE A 434 6.13 -19.05 -17.69
C PHE A 434 6.12 -19.15 -16.17
N GLY A 435 5.48 -18.18 -15.52
CA GLY A 435 5.32 -18.13 -14.06
C GLY A 435 3.92 -17.68 -13.67
N TRP A 436 3.42 -18.22 -12.58
CA TRP A 436 2.27 -17.77 -11.84
C TRP A 436 2.64 -17.59 -10.38
N SER A 437 2.15 -16.54 -9.77
CA SER A 437 2.21 -16.34 -8.32
C SER A 437 0.91 -15.78 -7.80
N GLN A 438 0.50 -16.24 -6.62
CA GLN A 438 -0.62 -15.73 -5.86
C GLN A 438 -0.11 -15.19 -4.53
N GLN A 439 -0.55 -14.00 -4.17
CA GLN A 439 -0.38 -13.37 -2.86
C GLN A 439 -1.75 -13.27 -2.20
N GLN A 440 -1.81 -13.59 -0.91
CA GLN A 440 -3.02 -13.48 -0.10
C GLN A 440 -2.70 -12.78 1.20
N PHE A 441 -3.56 -11.86 1.61
CA PHE A 441 -3.49 -11.17 2.91
C PHE A 441 -4.83 -10.51 3.22
N ASP A 442 -5.06 -10.28 4.51
CA ASP A 442 -6.20 -9.54 5.01
C ASP A 442 -5.80 -8.09 5.23
N ASP A 443 -6.73 -7.16 5.06
CA ASP A 443 -6.58 -5.75 5.43
C ASP A 443 -7.85 -5.27 6.12
N GLN A 444 -7.78 -4.07 6.71
CA GLN A 444 -8.91 -3.40 7.28
C GLN A 444 -8.86 -1.92 6.91
N TYR A 445 -9.94 -1.47 6.32
CA TYR A 445 -10.13 -0.07 5.95
C TYR A 445 -11.10 0.61 6.91
N ARG A 446 -10.80 1.85 7.31
CA ARG A 446 -11.70 2.71 8.08
C ARG A 446 -12.00 3.97 7.30
N PRO A 447 -13.27 4.22 6.95
CA PRO A 447 -13.64 5.37 6.13
C PRO A 447 -13.39 6.71 6.84
N TYR A 448 -13.47 6.73 8.17
CA TYR A 448 -13.16 7.87 9.03
C TYR A 448 -12.73 7.40 10.42
N SER A 449 -12.23 8.33 11.25
CA SER A 449 -11.78 8.00 12.61
C SER A 449 -12.94 7.97 13.59
N SER A 450 -12.87 7.12 14.61
CA SER A 450 -13.73 7.22 15.78
C SER A 450 -13.46 8.54 16.51
N VAL A 451 -14.51 9.17 17.03
CA VAL A 451 -14.41 10.45 17.73
C VAL A 451 -15.12 10.40 19.07
N THR A 452 -14.57 11.12 20.05
CA THR A 452 -15.28 11.41 21.31
C THR A 452 -16.03 12.71 21.16
N VAL A 453 -17.34 12.68 21.27
CA VAL A 453 -18.17 13.91 21.12
C VAL A 453 -17.79 14.92 22.18
N ALA A 454 -17.45 16.12 21.73
CA ALA A 454 -17.05 17.21 22.60
C ALA A 454 -18.18 17.57 23.58
N GLY A 455 -17.96 17.31 24.87
CA GLY A 455 -18.86 17.62 25.96
C GLY A 455 -19.73 16.49 26.50
N GLU A 456 -19.79 15.33 25.86
CA GLU A 456 -20.69 14.24 26.30
C GLU A 456 -19.96 12.98 26.79
N ASN A 457 -18.64 12.85 26.64
CA ASN A 457 -17.86 11.62 26.91
C ASN A 457 -18.46 10.37 26.23
N VAL A 458 -19.10 10.54 25.07
CA VAL A 458 -19.61 9.47 24.24
C VAL A 458 -18.63 9.21 23.11
N ASP A 459 -18.12 8.02 23.04
CA ASP A 459 -17.29 7.59 21.92
C ASP A 459 -18.18 7.14 20.77
N ILE A 460 -18.07 7.84 19.62
CA ILE A 460 -18.68 7.41 18.37
C ILE A 460 -17.65 6.52 17.68
N VAL A 461 -17.95 5.26 17.60
CA VAL A 461 -17.08 4.24 16.96
C VAL A 461 -17.35 4.31 15.45
N ALA A 462 -16.29 4.53 14.66
CA ALA A 462 -16.39 4.50 13.20
C ALA A 462 -16.66 3.07 12.70
N PRO A 463 -17.36 2.92 11.56
CA PRO A 463 -17.45 1.63 10.89
C PRO A 463 -16.09 1.19 10.36
N TYR A 464 -15.98 -0.07 10.02
CA TYR A 464 -14.80 -0.59 9.34
C TYR A 464 -15.20 -1.53 8.19
N VAL A 465 -14.26 -1.78 7.31
CA VAL A 465 -14.40 -2.72 6.20
C VAL A 465 -13.26 -3.71 6.31
N ASP A 466 -13.61 -4.97 6.51
CA ASP A 466 -12.65 -6.07 6.42
C ASP A 466 -12.46 -6.44 4.95
N GLU A 467 -11.22 -6.69 4.56
CA GLU A 467 -10.83 -6.95 3.19
C GLU A 467 -10.01 -8.24 3.10
N ASP A 468 -10.45 -9.15 2.24
CA ASP A 468 -9.72 -10.35 1.82
C ASP A 468 -9.10 -10.07 0.44
N ILE A 469 -7.78 -9.84 0.39
CA ILE A 469 -7.10 -9.42 -0.82
C ILE A 469 -6.31 -10.58 -1.42
N THR A 470 -6.64 -10.93 -2.66
CA THR A 470 -5.93 -11.93 -3.47
C THR A 470 -5.35 -11.30 -4.73
N ARG A 471 -4.02 -11.39 -4.91
CA ARG A 471 -3.30 -10.90 -6.09
C ARG A 471 -2.73 -12.06 -6.88
N ASN A 472 -3.19 -12.26 -8.12
CA ASN A 472 -2.68 -13.26 -9.05
C ASN A 472 -1.82 -12.60 -10.12
N ARG A 473 -0.56 -13.00 -10.25
CA ARG A 473 0.36 -12.50 -11.28
C ARG A 473 0.77 -13.64 -12.20
N PHE A 474 0.57 -13.45 -13.50
CA PHE A 474 1.04 -14.32 -14.56
C PHE A 474 2.20 -13.64 -15.28
N LEU A 475 3.27 -14.35 -15.55
CA LEU A 475 4.50 -13.85 -16.16
C LEU A 475 4.89 -14.70 -17.35
N LEU A 476 5.19 -14.05 -18.46
CA LEU A 476 5.81 -14.66 -19.65
C LEU A 476 7.17 -14.00 -19.89
N GLY A 477 8.22 -14.79 -19.89
CA GLY A 477 9.60 -14.35 -20.05
C GLY A 477 10.31 -15.00 -21.22
N VAL A 478 11.27 -14.28 -21.77
CA VAL A 478 12.16 -14.76 -22.83
C VAL A 478 13.60 -14.44 -22.45
N SER A 479 14.49 -15.42 -22.66
CA SER A 479 15.93 -15.26 -22.45
C SER A 479 16.71 -15.67 -23.70
N TYR A 480 17.65 -14.82 -24.09
CA TYR A 480 18.61 -15.09 -25.16
C TYR A 480 20.04 -15.16 -24.60
N PHE A 481 20.74 -16.24 -24.87
CA PHE A 481 22.11 -16.52 -24.40
C PHE A 481 23.11 -16.44 -25.55
N PHE A 482 24.26 -15.80 -25.32
CA PHE A 482 25.31 -15.62 -26.35
C PHE A 482 26.73 -15.63 -25.77
#